data_269da0b37d4bc3f9af6e4ae9a6a09b93
#
_entry.id   269da0b37d4bc3f9af6e4ae9a6a09b93
#
_cell.length_a   1.000
_cell.length_b   1.000
_cell.length_c   1.000
_cell.angle_alpha   90.00
_cell.angle_beta   90.00
_cell.angle_gamma   90.00
#
_symmetry.space_group_name_H-M   'P 1'
#
loop_
_entity.id
_entity.type
_entity.pdbx_description
1 polymer ?
#
loop_
_entity_poly.entity_id
_entity_poly.type
_entity_poly.pdbx_seq_one_letter_code
_entity_poly.pdbx_strand_id
1 'polypeptide(L)'
;IMGRHAYGDVYKNCEIEVKGAGKAELVFTYEDGTEERKTIMQMKGPGILQGIHNTEKSIESFARCSFRYALDEKVSVWFATKDTISKTYDGKFKEIFQRIFDEEFKAEFEKAGLEYFYTLIDDAVARVMKCEGNILWCCKNYDGDVMSDMVASAFGSLSMMTSVLVS
;
A
#
# COMPACT_ATOMS: atom_id res chain seq x y z
N ILE A 1 10.33 12.35 -0.93
CA ILE A 1 9.16 12.39 -0.03
C ILE A 1 8.59 10.99 0.06
N MET A 2 8.06 10.61 1.24
CA MET A 2 7.40 9.31 1.43
C MET A 2 5.90 9.53 1.65
N GLY A 3 5.08 8.83 0.87
CA GLY A 3 3.63 8.78 1.02
C GLY A 3 3.21 7.45 1.65
N ARG A 4 2.57 7.48 2.82
CA ARG A 4 2.09 6.29 3.52
C ARG A 4 0.58 6.28 3.58
N HIS A 5 -0.04 5.18 3.13
CA HIS A 5 -1.46 4.96 3.31
C HIS A 5 -1.79 4.76 4.79
N ALA A 6 -2.59 5.64 5.37
CA ALA A 6 -2.84 5.66 6.82
C ALA A 6 -3.92 4.67 7.30
N TYR A 7 -4.39 3.76 6.43
CA TYR A 7 -5.49 2.85 6.76
C TYR A 7 -5.16 1.39 6.40
N GLY A 8 -5.79 0.46 7.13
CA GLY A 8 -5.79 -0.96 6.77
C GLY A 8 -4.49 -1.70 7.04
N ASP A 9 -4.29 -2.78 6.30
CA ASP A 9 -3.17 -3.71 6.42
C ASP A 9 -3.02 -4.25 7.86
N VAL A 10 -1.80 -4.52 8.29
CA VAL A 10 -1.49 -5.04 9.63
C VAL A 10 -1.89 -4.09 10.77
N TYR A 11 -2.08 -2.80 10.51
CA TYR A 11 -2.51 -1.81 11.51
C TYR A 11 -4.00 -1.90 11.85
N LYS A 12 -4.77 -2.62 11.05
CA LYS A 12 -6.19 -2.94 11.30
C LYS A 12 -6.44 -4.43 11.12
N ASN A 13 -5.59 -5.24 11.71
CA ASN A 13 -5.69 -6.69 11.64
C ASN A 13 -6.66 -7.28 12.67
N CYS A 14 -7.01 -8.55 12.44
CA CYS A 14 -7.66 -9.43 13.41
C CYS A 14 -6.81 -10.69 13.54
N GLU A 15 -6.50 -11.11 14.75
CA GLU A 15 -5.61 -12.23 15.01
C GLU A 15 -6.29 -13.31 15.83
N ILE A 16 -5.92 -14.57 15.57
CA ILE A 16 -6.37 -15.72 16.33
C ILE A 16 -5.16 -16.63 16.63
N GLU A 17 -4.95 -16.93 17.90
CA GLU A 17 -4.08 -18.02 18.32
C GLU A 17 -4.89 -19.32 18.33
N VAL A 18 -4.50 -20.29 17.50
CA VAL A 18 -5.14 -21.61 17.45
C VAL A 18 -4.32 -22.63 18.26
N LYS A 19 -5.01 -23.41 19.10
CA LYS A 19 -4.36 -24.31 20.07
C LYS A 19 -4.26 -25.75 19.60
N GLY A 20 -4.77 -26.09 18.40
CA GLY A 20 -4.79 -27.46 17.91
C GLY A 20 -5.02 -27.56 16.41
N ALA A 21 -5.18 -28.77 15.92
CA ALA A 21 -5.47 -29.04 14.52
C ALA A 21 -6.87 -28.58 14.13
N GLY A 22 -7.03 -28.12 12.89
CA GLY A 22 -8.30 -27.64 12.37
C GLY A 22 -8.18 -27.03 10.99
N LYS A 23 -9.31 -26.59 10.44
CA LYS A 23 -9.37 -25.89 9.15
C LYS A 23 -9.46 -24.39 9.35
N ALA A 24 -8.55 -23.66 8.74
CA ALA A 24 -8.58 -22.20 8.68
C ALA A 24 -9.26 -21.74 7.38
N GLU A 25 -10.23 -20.83 7.48
CA GLU A 25 -10.99 -20.28 6.36
C GLU A 25 -11.08 -18.77 6.44
N LEU A 26 -11.04 -18.12 5.29
CA LEU A 26 -11.48 -16.75 5.11
C LEU A 26 -12.94 -16.77 4.64
N VAL A 27 -13.81 -16.11 5.37
CA VAL A 27 -15.25 -16.06 5.08
C VAL A 27 -15.71 -14.62 4.98
N PHE A 28 -16.46 -14.31 3.94
CA PHE A 28 -17.17 -13.04 3.82
C PHE A 28 -18.67 -13.32 3.67
N THR A 29 -19.48 -12.75 4.56
CA THR A 29 -20.93 -12.87 4.55
C THR A 29 -21.53 -11.56 4.05
N TYR A 30 -22.24 -11.61 2.93
CA TYR A 30 -22.94 -10.47 2.36
C TYR A 30 -24.20 -10.11 3.17
N GLU A 31 -24.73 -8.91 2.98
CA GLU A 31 -25.94 -8.44 3.67
C GLU A 31 -27.17 -9.31 3.38
N ASP A 32 -27.24 -9.94 2.22
CA ASP A 32 -28.31 -10.88 1.84
C ASP A 32 -28.14 -12.28 2.46
N GLY A 33 -27.08 -12.49 3.24
CA GLY A 33 -26.76 -13.75 3.92
C GLY A 33 -25.97 -14.74 3.05
N THR A 34 -25.65 -14.42 1.80
CA THR A 34 -24.77 -15.26 0.98
C THR A 34 -23.34 -15.19 1.49
N GLU A 35 -22.57 -16.24 1.26
CA GLU A 35 -21.19 -16.34 1.76
C GLU A 35 -20.21 -16.72 0.67
N GLU A 36 -19.06 -16.07 0.69
CA GLU A 36 -17.86 -16.53 0.00
C GLU A 36 -16.88 -17.14 1.00
N ARG A 37 -16.39 -18.35 0.71
CA ARG A 37 -15.45 -19.07 1.58
C ARG A 37 -14.22 -19.49 0.79
N LYS A 38 -13.04 -19.24 1.39
CA LYS A 38 -11.78 -19.77 0.88
C LYS A 38 -11.00 -20.44 2.01
N THR A 39 -10.63 -21.68 1.81
CA THR A 39 -9.75 -22.39 2.74
C THR A 39 -8.35 -21.75 2.65
N ILE A 40 -7.86 -21.28 3.78
CA ILE A 40 -6.49 -20.79 3.93
C ILE A 40 -5.54 -21.99 4.07
N MET A 41 -5.82 -22.87 5.05
CA MET A 41 -4.96 -24.00 5.36
C MET A 41 -5.69 -25.06 6.21
N GLN A 42 -5.29 -26.33 6.04
CA GLN A 42 -5.58 -27.39 7.00
C GLN A 42 -4.42 -27.47 7.99
N MET A 43 -4.62 -26.93 9.18
CA MET A 43 -3.61 -26.91 10.23
C MET A 43 -3.53 -28.28 10.92
N LYS A 44 -2.31 -28.78 11.14
CA LYS A 44 -2.05 -30.07 11.80
C LYS A 44 -1.74 -29.92 13.29
N GLY A 45 -1.67 -28.69 13.80
CA GLY A 45 -1.34 -28.39 15.20
C GLY A 45 -1.53 -26.93 15.53
N PRO A 46 -1.03 -26.45 16.68
CA PRO A 46 -1.12 -25.06 17.09
C PRO A 46 -0.48 -24.10 16.11
N GLY A 47 -0.95 -22.84 16.09
CA GLY A 47 -0.41 -21.78 15.25
C GLY A 47 -1.15 -20.47 15.43
N ILE A 48 -0.90 -19.55 14.54
CA ILE A 48 -1.51 -18.22 14.53
C ILE A 48 -2.13 -17.92 13.16
N LEU A 49 -3.20 -17.17 13.16
CA LEU A 49 -3.86 -16.67 11.95
C LEU A 49 -4.00 -15.16 12.07
N GLN A 50 -3.82 -14.46 10.95
CA GLN A 50 -4.02 -13.03 10.86
C GLN A 50 -4.87 -12.70 9.64
N GLY A 51 -5.91 -11.90 9.84
CA GLY A 51 -6.71 -11.31 8.78
C GLY A 51 -6.41 -9.83 8.63
N ILE A 52 -6.21 -9.38 7.40
CA ILE A 52 -6.03 -7.97 7.06
C ILE A 52 -7.07 -7.56 6.02
N HIS A 53 -7.37 -6.27 5.95
CA HIS A 53 -8.35 -5.74 4.99
C HIS A 53 -7.97 -4.34 4.51
N ASN A 54 -8.63 -3.94 3.43
CA ASN A 54 -8.66 -2.55 2.98
C ASN A 54 -9.99 -2.27 2.26
N THR A 55 -10.29 -1.00 1.99
CA THR A 55 -11.47 -0.60 1.23
C THR A 55 -11.07 0.18 0.00
N GLU A 56 -11.79 -0.03 -1.12
CA GLU A 56 -11.52 0.71 -2.36
C GLU A 56 -11.60 2.23 -2.13
N LYS A 57 -12.60 2.69 -1.39
CA LYS A 57 -12.77 4.12 -1.05
C LYS A 57 -11.53 4.71 -0.36
N SER A 58 -10.92 3.96 0.57
CA SER A 58 -9.70 4.42 1.25
C SER A 58 -8.50 4.45 0.33
N ILE A 59 -8.36 3.45 -0.55
CA ILE A 59 -7.29 3.39 -1.55
C ILE A 59 -7.44 4.54 -2.56
N GLU A 60 -8.65 4.80 -3.04
CA GLU A 60 -8.95 5.91 -3.95
C GLU A 60 -8.62 7.27 -3.33
N SER A 61 -9.01 7.49 -2.06
CA SER A 61 -8.68 8.72 -1.34
C SER A 61 -7.17 8.91 -1.26
N PHE A 62 -6.43 7.87 -0.91
CA PHE A 62 -4.97 7.91 -0.84
C PHE A 62 -4.34 8.21 -2.21
N ALA A 63 -4.81 7.57 -3.28
CA ALA A 63 -4.31 7.83 -4.64
C ALA A 63 -4.52 9.29 -5.05
N ARG A 64 -5.74 9.83 -4.87
CA ARG A 64 -6.04 11.23 -5.20
C ARG A 64 -5.21 12.21 -4.38
N CYS A 65 -5.08 11.99 -3.08
CA CYS A 65 -4.23 12.83 -2.23
C CYS A 65 -2.77 12.79 -2.66
N SER A 66 -2.25 11.61 -3.01
CA SER A 66 -0.88 11.46 -3.47
C SER A 66 -0.62 12.20 -4.79
N PHE A 67 -1.51 12.07 -5.77
CA PHE A 67 -1.34 12.76 -7.05
C PHE A 67 -1.48 14.28 -6.94
N ARG A 68 -2.43 14.78 -6.13
CA ARG A 68 -2.56 16.22 -5.87
C ARG A 68 -1.31 16.77 -5.19
N TYR A 69 -0.87 16.11 -4.13
CA TYR A 69 0.35 16.51 -3.42
C TYR A 69 1.58 16.52 -4.33
N ALA A 70 1.70 15.53 -5.21
CA ALA A 70 2.80 15.47 -6.17
C ALA A 70 2.78 16.62 -7.17
N LEU A 71 1.60 17.03 -7.64
CA LEU A 71 1.44 18.22 -8.51
C LEU A 71 1.82 19.51 -7.79
N ASP A 72 1.39 19.68 -6.53
CA ASP A 72 1.70 20.85 -5.72
C ASP A 72 3.21 20.97 -5.45
N GLU A 73 3.86 19.87 -5.11
CA GLU A 73 5.31 19.79 -4.84
C GLU A 73 6.16 19.67 -6.11
N LYS A 74 5.54 19.47 -7.27
CA LYS A 74 6.19 19.28 -8.58
C LYS A 74 7.17 18.10 -8.57
N VAL A 75 6.73 16.98 -8.07
CA VAL A 75 7.50 15.73 -8.00
C VAL A 75 6.78 14.60 -8.72
N SER A 76 7.54 13.67 -9.30
CA SER A 76 6.98 12.44 -9.88
C SER A 76 6.52 11.47 -8.79
N VAL A 77 5.57 10.59 -9.11
CA VAL A 77 5.03 9.60 -8.17
C VAL A 77 5.54 8.21 -8.47
N TRP A 78 6.10 7.56 -7.47
CA TRP A 78 6.28 6.12 -7.46
C TRP A 78 5.26 5.49 -6.55
N PHE A 79 4.56 4.46 -7.03
CA PHE A 79 3.72 3.62 -6.20
C PHE A 79 4.25 2.19 -6.22
N ALA A 80 4.37 1.58 -5.05
CA ALA A 80 4.98 0.26 -4.93
C ALA A 80 4.16 -0.68 -4.06
N THR A 81 3.98 -1.91 -4.54
CA THR A 81 3.37 -3.03 -3.81
C THR A 81 4.06 -4.34 -4.19
N LYS A 82 3.55 -5.50 -3.77
CA LYS A 82 4.05 -6.81 -4.17
C LYS A 82 2.96 -7.64 -4.87
N ASP A 83 2.37 -7.09 -5.94
CA ASP A 83 1.27 -7.70 -6.68
C ASP A 83 1.63 -9.03 -7.37
N THR A 84 2.91 -9.34 -7.53
CA THR A 84 3.38 -10.65 -8.00
C THR A 84 3.13 -11.78 -6.98
N ILE A 85 3.02 -11.45 -5.71
CA ILE A 85 2.72 -12.38 -4.61
C ILE A 85 1.28 -12.20 -4.15
N SER A 86 0.91 -11.02 -3.71
CA SER A 86 -0.45 -10.66 -3.25
C SER A 86 -1.29 -10.17 -4.44
N LYS A 87 -1.63 -11.10 -5.34
CA LYS A 87 -2.22 -10.78 -6.65
C LYS A 87 -3.55 -10.05 -6.57
N THR A 88 -4.39 -10.39 -5.61
CA THR A 88 -5.69 -9.74 -5.43
C THR A 88 -5.58 -8.49 -4.58
N TYR A 89 -5.00 -8.58 -3.41
CA TYR A 89 -4.92 -7.47 -2.46
C TYR A 89 -4.06 -6.32 -3.01
N ASP A 90 -2.80 -6.60 -3.32
CA ASP A 90 -1.87 -5.60 -3.86
C ASP A 90 -2.21 -5.21 -5.31
N GLY A 91 -2.74 -6.17 -6.08
CA GLY A 91 -3.22 -5.92 -7.45
C GLY A 91 -4.37 -4.92 -7.48
N LYS A 92 -5.27 -4.94 -6.48
CA LYS A 92 -6.36 -3.97 -6.38
C LYS A 92 -5.83 -2.55 -6.10
N PHE A 93 -4.82 -2.39 -5.27
CA PHE A 93 -4.15 -1.10 -5.08
C PHE A 93 -3.56 -0.55 -6.38
N LYS A 94 -2.84 -1.40 -7.12
CA LYS A 94 -2.26 -1.05 -8.42
C LYS A 94 -3.32 -0.63 -9.43
N GLU A 95 -4.38 -1.41 -9.55
CA GLU A 95 -5.51 -1.13 -10.45
C GLU A 95 -6.14 0.23 -10.14
N ILE A 96 -6.45 0.50 -8.87
CA ILE A 96 -7.09 1.75 -8.44
C ILE A 96 -6.18 2.95 -8.69
N PHE A 97 -4.90 2.87 -8.32
CA PHE A 97 -3.93 3.94 -8.58
C PHE A 97 -3.80 4.24 -10.07
N GLN A 98 -3.69 3.19 -10.90
CA GLN A 98 -3.59 3.35 -12.35
C GLN A 98 -4.85 3.98 -12.93
N ARG A 99 -6.03 3.49 -12.56
CA ARG A 99 -7.31 4.03 -13.02
C ARG A 99 -7.46 5.51 -12.67
N ILE A 100 -7.23 5.90 -11.42
CA ILE A 100 -7.34 7.29 -10.96
C ILE A 100 -6.32 8.18 -11.69
N PHE A 101 -5.10 7.70 -11.89
CA PHE A 101 -4.11 8.43 -12.66
C PHE A 101 -4.59 8.68 -14.10
N ASP A 102 -5.02 7.64 -14.79
CA ASP A 102 -5.42 7.72 -16.20
C ASP A 102 -6.67 8.60 -16.40
N GLU A 103 -7.64 8.49 -15.50
CA GLU A 103 -8.92 9.21 -15.61
C GLU A 103 -8.86 10.66 -15.09
N GLU A 104 -8.09 10.96 -14.04
CA GLU A 104 -8.19 12.21 -13.32
C GLU A 104 -6.92 13.06 -13.39
N PHE A 105 -5.71 12.50 -13.51
CA PHE A 105 -4.46 13.24 -13.31
C PHE A 105 -3.48 13.23 -14.50
N LYS A 106 -3.62 12.31 -15.43
CA LYS A 106 -2.65 12.10 -16.51
C LYS A 106 -2.34 13.39 -17.30
N ALA A 107 -3.37 14.12 -17.70
CA ALA A 107 -3.19 15.34 -18.48
C ALA A 107 -2.45 16.45 -17.71
N GLU A 108 -2.69 16.55 -16.39
CA GLU A 108 -2.01 17.54 -15.55
C GLU A 108 -0.54 17.15 -15.31
N PHE A 109 -0.27 15.86 -15.11
CA PHE A 109 1.09 15.35 -14.99
C PHE A 109 1.91 15.55 -16.26
N GLU A 110 1.34 15.24 -17.43
CA GLU A 110 1.98 15.48 -18.73
C GLU A 110 2.30 16.97 -18.93
N LYS A 111 1.35 17.86 -18.62
CA LYS A 111 1.54 19.30 -18.69
C LYS A 111 2.63 19.81 -17.73
N ALA A 112 2.75 19.20 -16.56
CA ALA A 112 3.75 19.55 -15.56
C ALA A 112 5.13 18.91 -15.81
N GLY A 113 5.23 17.99 -16.79
CA GLY A 113 6.46 17.21 -17.03
C GLY A 113 6.77 16.22 -15.93
N LEU A 114 5.74 15.70 -15.24
CA LEU A 114 5.84 14.73 -14.15
C LEU A 114 5.39 13.35 -14.62
N GLU A 115 5.88 12.32 -13.94
CA GLU A 115 5.59 10.94 -14.25
C GLU A 115 4.94 10.20 -13.08
N TYR A 116 4.05 9.26 -13.40
CA TYR A 116 3.59 8.23 -12.49
C TYR A 116 4.21 6.89 -12.88
N PHE A 117 4.79 6.20 -11.92
CA PHE A 117 5.49 4.94 -12.14
C PHE A 117 5.10 3.91 -11.07
N TYR A 118 4.55 2.77 -11.52
CA TYR A 118 4.32 1.62 -10.64
C TYR A 118 5.51 0.66 -10.70
N THR A 119 5.93 0.15 -9.54
CA THR A 119 6.99 -0.86 -9.45
C THR A 119 6.75 -1.83 -8.29
N LEU A 120 7.49 -2.92 -8.25
CA LEU A 120 7.50 -3.81 -7.08
C LEU A 120 8.24 -3.15 -5.92
N ILE A 121 7.83 -3.45 -4.70
CA ILE A 121 8.39 -2.80 -3.50
C ILE A 121 9.89 -3.07 -3.34
N ASP A 122 10.36 -4.25 -3.66
CA ASP A 122 11.78 -4.61 -3.66
C ASP A 122 12.58 -3.86 -4.73
N ASP A 123 12.01 -3.66 -5.92
CA ASP A 123 12.61 -2.82 -6.96
C ASP A 123 12.68 -1.35 -6.53
N ALA A 124 11.62 -0.85 -5.88
CA ALA A 124 11.60 0.52 -5.37
C ALA A 124 12.72 0.75 -4.34
N VAL A 125 12.95 -0.21 -3.44
CA VAL A 125 14.08 -0.16 -2.48
C VAL A 125 15.42 -0.05 -3.20
N ALA A 126 15.65 -0.85 -4.24
CA ALA A 126 16.90 -0.79 -5.01
C ALA A 126 17.06 0.53 -5.80
N ARG A 127 15.95 1.09 -6.27
CA ARG A 127 15.92 2.36 -7.04
C ARG A 127 16.14 3.58 -6.16
N VAL A 128 15.49 3.64 -4.99
CA VAL A 128 15.58 4.81 -4.10
C VAL A 128 17.01 5.09 -3.63
N MET A 129 17.80 4.04 -3.44
CA MET A 129 19.22 4.17 -3.05
C MET A 129 20.11 4.82 -4.12
N LYS A 130 19.63 4.89 -5.36
CA LYS A 130 20.34 5.47 -6.53
C LYS A 130 19.61 6.70 -7.09
N CYS A 131 18.53 7.09 -6.48
CA CYS A 131 17.67 8.17 -6.93
C CYS A 131 18.24 9.54 -6.54
N GLU A 132 18.19 10.50 -7.45
CA GLU A 132 18.60 11.89 -7.20
C GLU A 132 17.57 12.70 -6.41
N GLY A 133 16.40 12.10 -6.08
CA GLY A 133 15.31 12.77 -5.40
C GLY A 133 14.17 13.15 -6.35
N ASN A 134 13.42 14.22 -6.02
CA ASN A 134 12.26 14.71 -6.77
C ASN A 134 11.15 13.68 -7.00
N ILE A 135 10.94 12.79 -6.03
CA ILE A 135 9.90 11.79 -6.08
C ILE A 135 9.05 11.80 -4.80
N LEU A 136 7.79 11.48 -4.97
CA LEU A 136 6.89 11.01 -3.91
C LEU A 136 6.77 9.49 -4.04
N TRP A 137 7.37 8.77 -3.11
CA TRP A 137 7.25 7.30 -3.06
C TRP A 137 6.08 6.90 -2.17
N CYS A 138 5.01 6.41 -2.80
CA CYS A 138 3.79 5.98 -2.15
C CYS A 138 3.83 4.48 -1.84
N CYS A 139 3.44 4.13 -0.62
CA CYS A 139 3.44 2.76 -0.11
C CYS A 139 2.14 2.46 0.64
N LYS A 140 1.79 1.18 0.73
CA LYS A 140 0.78 0.69 1.68
C LYS A 140 1.21 1.01 3.12
N ASN A 141 0.30 0.83 4.07
CA ASN A 141 0.50 1.29 5.45
C ASN A 141 1.79 0.74 6.08
N TYR A 142 1.95 -0.58 6.13
CA TYR A 142 3.13 -1.19 6.75
C TYR A 142 4.43 -0.93 5.95
N ASP A 143 4.35 -1.09 4.63
CA ASP A 143 5.50 -0.81 3.75
C ASP A 143 5.97 0.64 3.92
N GLY A 144 5.04 1.59 3.99
CA GLY A 144 5.34 3.00 4.19
C GLY A 144 5.95 3.31 5.54
N ASP A 145 5.52 2.62 6.59
CA ASP A 145 6.09 2.76 7.93
C ASP A 145 7.58 2.36 7.93
N VAL A 146 7.87 1.17 7.46
CA VAL A 146 9.23 0.63 7.42
C VAL A 146 10.13 1.42 6.45
N MET A 147 9.64 1.72 5.26
CA MET A 147 10.42 2.38 4.22
C MET A 147 10.69 3.86 4.54
N SER A 148 9.79 4.55 5.22
CA SER A 148 10.05 5.93 5.64
C SER A 148 11.21 6.01 6.63
N ASP A 149 11.27 5.09 7.59
CA ASP A 149 12.38 5.02 8.55
C ASP A 149 13.71 4.65 7.88
N MET A 150 13.66 3.72 6.93
CA MET A 150 14.85 3.34 6.15
C MET A 150 15.41 4.54 5.38
N VAL A 151 14.55 5.27 4.65
CA VAL A 151 14.97 6.44 3.87
C VAL A 151 15.48 7.55 4.78
N ALA A 152 14.78 7.85 5.88
CA ALA A 152 15.21 8.84 6.85
C ALA A 152 16.60 8.50 7.44
N SER A 153 16.83 7.23 7.77
CA SER A 153 18.11 6.76 8.30
C SER A 153 19.24 6.81 7.26
N ALA A 154 18.93 6.55 5.99
CA ALA A 154 19.92 6.54 4.91
C ALA A 154 20.36 7.95 4.49
N PHE A 155 19.45 8.94 4.56
CA PHE A 155 19.68 10.30 4.06
C PHE A 155 19.72 11.38 5.16
N GLY A 156 19.66 10.99 6.41
CA GLY A 156 19.66 11.93 7.53
C GLY A 156 19.53 11.23 8.87
N SER A 157 18.61 11.74 9.69
CA SER A 157 18.30 11.19 11.02
C SER A 157 16.80 11.05 11.18
N LEU A 158 16.34 10.01 11.85
CA LEU A 158 14.94 9.83 12.23
C LEU A 158 14.37 11.05 12.97
N SER A 159 15.20 11.72 13.76
CA SER A 159 14.79 12.93 14.50
C SER A 159 14.52 14.15 13.63
N MET A 160 14.93 14.13 12.37
CA MET A 160 14.69 15.21 11.40
C MET A 160 13.51 14.89 10.45
N MET A 161 12.92 13.72 10.56
CA MET A 161 11.77 13.33 9.75
C MET A 161 10.52 14.09 10.22
N THR A 162 9.88 14.79 9.27
CA THR A 162 8.56 15.38 9.49
C THR A 162 7.49 14.48 8.90
N SER A 163 6.40 14.27 9.62
CA SER A 163 5.27 13.46 9.17
C SER A 163 3.98 14.28 9.15
N VAL A 164 3.25 14.18 8.05
CA VAL A 164 1.91 14.78 7.88
C VAL A 164 0.94 13.68 7.47
N LEU A 165 -0.15 13.56 8.22
CA LEU A 165 -1.27 12.68 7.86
C LEU A 165 -2.24 13.46 6.99
N VAL A 166 -2.54 12.93 5.80
CA VAL A 166 -3.52 13.49 4.87
C VAL A 166 -4.62 12.44 4.67
N SER A 167 -5.88 12.82 4.90
CA SER A 167 -7.06 11.97 4.74
C SER A 167 -7.91 12.42 3.56
#